data_4e62734ecfeace500c3f8c5e54330da3
#
_entry.id   4e62734ecfeace500c3f8c5e54330da3
#
_cell.length_a   1.000
_cell.length_b   1.000
_cell.length_c   1.000
_cell.angle_alpha   90.00
_cell.angle_beta   90.00
_cell.angle_gamma   90.00
#
_symmetry.space_group_name_H-M   'P 1'
#
loop_
_entity.id
_entity.type
_entity.pdbx_description
1 polymer ?
#
loop_
_entity_poly.entity_id
_entity_poly.type
_entity_poly.pdbx_seq_one_letter_code
_entity_poly.pdbx_strand_id
1 'polypeptide(L)'
;VAGEHPKFVSDGYLQECVNALKALIPTIGIEVGPMEDHQYSELVDQGAEGLIVYQETYHLETYKILHTAGPKKNFHWRLDCPERAYAGGFRRIGIGALFGLANWRYEAIALATHLDYLLRHCWKASFTIAFPRMRPHAGNYQYTPNPELSLDERSLVQLLTAFRICFPQVGIVLSTREPAELRDSLFPLGVTHISAGSQTDPGGYTGAGTEDLHLTLKGRRVELENEQAHDRATGQFEIDDKRPVDEIAHILRTQGFDPVWKDWDPAILTHL
;
A
#
# COMPACT_ATOMS: atom_id res chain seq x y z
N VAL A 1 -6.58 -5.71 1.46
CA VAL A 1 -6.63 -4.46 2.25
C VAL A 1 -7.80 -4.52 3.21
N ALA A 2 -7.60 -4.19 4.47
CA ALA A 2 -8.67 -4.14 5.46
C ALA A 2 -8.59 -2.85 6.29
N GLY A 3 -9.76 -2.36 6.72
CA GLY A 3 -9.84 -1.20 7.61
C GLY A 3 -9.46 -1.55 9.05
N GLU A 4 -9.23 -0.52 9.86
CA GLU A 4 -8.80 -0.65 11.26
C GLU A 4 -9.99 -0.56 12.24
N HIS A 5 -11.08 -1.30 12.00
CA HIS A 5 -12.25 -1.26 12.88
C HIS A 5 -12.29 -2.48 13.81
N PRO A 6 -11.97 -2.35 15.11
CA PRO A 6 -11.72 -3.50 16.00
C PRO A 6 -12.94 -4.43 16.20
N LYS A 7 -14.15 -3.96 15.93
CA LYS A 7 -15.36 -4.78 16.04
C LYS A 7 -15.64 -5.63 14.80
N PHE A 8 -15.27 -5.13 13.61
CA PHE A 8 -15.60 -5.77 12.33
C PHE A 8 -14.39 -6.41 11.66
N VAL A 9 -13.21 -5.89 11.94
CA VAL A 9 -11.93 -6.42 11.45
C VAL A 9 -11.13 -6.86 12.67
N SER A 10 -11.56 -7.97 13.26
CA SER A 10 -10.87 -8.62 14.38
C SER A 10 -9.71 -9.47 13.86
N ASP A 11 -8.81 -9.86 14.76
CA ASP A 11 -7.71 -10.77 14.43
C ASP A 11 -8.24 -12.10 13.89
N GLY A 12 -9.28 -12.65 14.48
CA GLY A 12 -9.91 -13.87 14.01
C GLY A 12 -10.50 -13.74 12.60
N TYR A 13 -11.10 -12.60 12.26
CA TYR A 13 -11.60 -12.34 10.92
C TYR A 13 -10.47 -12.34 9.88
N LEU A 14 -9.34 -11.69 10.17
CA LEU A 14 -8.20 -11.68 9.25
C LEU A 14 -7.60 -13.08 9.08
N GLN A 15 -7.49 -13.86 10.15
CA GLN A 15 -7.04 -15.24 10.12
C GLN A 15 -7.94 -16.11 9.25
N GLU A 16 -9.26 -15.99 9.41
CA GLU A 16 -10.26 -16.70 8.57
C GLU A 16 -10.11 -16.34 7.10
N CYS A 17 -9.93 -15.04 6.79
CA CYS A 17 -9.70 -14.57 5.42
C CYS A 17 -8.43 -15.18 4.81
N VAL A 18 -7.30 -15.13 5.53
CA VAL A 18 -6.04 -15.71 5.06
C VAL A 18 -6.18 -17.21 4.84
N ASN A 19 -6.78 -17.92 5.77
CA ASN A 19 -6.98 -19.37 5.67
C ASN A 19 -7.88 -19.75 4.48
N ALA A 20 -8.94 -19.00 4.22
CA ALA A 20 -9.82 -19.22 3.07
C ALA A 20 -9.08 -18.98 1.73
N LEU A 21 -8.23 -17.96 1.67
CA LEU A 21 -7.48 -17.61 0.47
C LEU A 21 -6.31 -18.56 0.19
N LYS A 22 -5.69 -19.14 1.21
CA LYS A 22 -4.53 -20.04 1.11
C LYS A 22 -4.74 -21.22 0.15
N ALA A 23 -5.98 -21.70 0.05
CA ALA A 23 -6.32 -22.78 -0.87
C ALA A 23 -6.42 -22.34 -2.34
N LEU A 24 -6.57 -21.03 -2.59
CA LEU A 24 -6.85 -20.46 -3.91
C LEU A 24 -5.64 -19.74 -4.52
N ILE A 25 -4.82 -19.12 -3.67
CA ILE A 25 -3.68 -18.31 -4.09
C ILE A 25 -2.41 -18.73 -3.34
N PRO A 26 -1.27 -18.85 -4.08
CA PRO A 26 -0.03 -19.37 -3.50
C PRO A 26 0.71 -18.34 -2.64
N THR A 27 0.37 -17.06 -2.74
CA THR A 27 1.03 -15.99 -2.00
C THR A 27 0.00 -14.99 -1.50
N ILE A 28 -0.01 -14.74 -0.20
CA ILE A 28 -0.95 -13.81 0.42
C ILE A 28 -0.16 -12.65 1.03
N GLY A 29 -0.36 -11.46 0.45
CA GLY A 29 0.07 -10.19 1.04
C GLY A 29 -1.13 -9.48 1.67
N ILE A 30 -0.91 -8.88 2.83
CA ILE A 30 -1.92 -8.10 3.53
C ILE A 30 -1.51 -6.64 3.68
N GLU A 31 -2.48 -5.76 3.60
CA GLU A 31 -2.32 -4.34 3.91
C GLU A 31 -3.33 -4.00 5.00
N VAL A 32 -2.85 -3.92 6.21
CA VAL A 32 -3.63 -3.76 7.45
C VAL A 32 -2.93 -2.80 8.40
N GLY A 33 -3.65 -2.30 9.41
CA GLY A 33 -3.06 -1.47 10.44
C GLY A 33 -1.97 -2.18 11.25
N PRO A 34 -1.12 -1.41 11.97
CA PRO A 34 -0.10 -1.99 12.85
C PRO A 34 -0.69 -2.89 13.94
N MET A 35 -0.03 -4.00 14.18
CA MET A 35 -0.39 -5.01 15.18
C MET A 35 0.79 -5.33 16.10
N GLU A 36 0.55 -6.10 17.13
CA GLU A 36 1.59 -6.71 17.97
C GLU A 36 2.27 -7.88 17.24
N ASP A 37 3.45 -8.25 17.65
CA ASP A 37 4.26 -9.31 17.05
C ASP A 37 3.55 -10.69 17.08
N HIS A 38 2.88 -11.01 18.19
CA HIS A 38 2.13 -12.26 18.32
C HIS A 38 0.95 -12.34 17.34
N GLN A 39 0.24 -11.22 17.09
CA GLN A 39 -0.85 -11.15 16.13
C GLN A 39 -0.33 -11.37 14.70
N TYR A 40 0.83 -10.81 14.39
CA TYR A 40 1.50 -11.07 13.12
C TYR A 40 1.94 -12.53 12.98
N SER A 41 2.45 -13.15 14.06
CA SER A 41 2.80 -14.56 14.06
C SER A 41 1.62 -15.46 13.74
N GLU A 42 0.45 -15.20 14.32
CA GLU A 42 -0.77 -15.92 14.03
C GLU A 42 -1.19 -15.84 12.56
N LEU A 43 -1.05 -14.65 11.93
CA LEU A 43 -1.35 -14.48 10.50
C LEU A 43 -0.33 -15.21 9.60
N VAL A 44 0.93 -15.23 9.98
CA VAL A 44 1.98 -15.99 9.27
C VAL A 44 1.71 -17.49 9.36
N ASP A 45 1.31 -17.99 10.52
CA ASP A 45 0.94 -19.39 10.71
C ASP A 45 -0.27 -19.82 9.85
N GLN A 46 -1.19 -18.88 9.59
CA GLN A 46 -2.30 -19.09 8.66
C GLN A 46 -1.87 -19.05 7.19
N GLY A 47 -0.72 -18.48 6.87
CA GLY A 47 -0.16 -18.46 5.50
C GLY A 47 0.00 -17.07 4.89
N ALA A 48 -0.07 -15.99 5.68
CA ALA A 48 0.30 -14.66 5.20
C ALA A 48 1.82 -14.56 5.05
N GLU A 49 2.30 -14.11 3.90
CA GLU A 49 3.73 -13.98 3.60
C GLU A 49 4.22 -12.53 3.57
N GLY A 50 3.36 -11.60 3.16
CA GLY A 50 3.71 -10.21 2.96
C GLY A 50 2.85 -9.25 3.76
N LEU A 51 3.48 -8.22 4.33
CA LEU A 51 2.80 -7.10 4.99
C LEU A 51 3.18 -5.79 4.31
N ILE A 52 2.19 -4.93 4.07
CA ILE A 52 2.37 -3.57 3.59
C ILE A 52 1.83 -2.62 4.65
N VAL A 53 2.67 -1.74 5.16
CA VAL A 53 2.29 -0.65 6.07
C VAL A 53 3.10 0.59 5.73
N TYR A 54 2.43 1.61 5.21
CA TYR A 54 3.07 2.90 4.96
C TYR A 54 3.05 3.77 6.20
N GLN A 55 4.15 4.49 6.46
CA GLN A 55 4.23 5.45 7.57
C GLN A 55 3.28 6.64 7.38
N GLU A 56 2.80 6.88 6.18
CA GLU A 56 2.08 8.03 5.69
C GLU A 56 3.00 9.26 5.56
N THR A 57 3.48 9.81 6.66
CA THR A 57 4.52 10.84 6.69
C THR A 57 5.52 10.57 7.81
N TYR A 58 6.80 10.81 7.55
CA TYR A 58 7.85 10.78 8.56
C TYR A 58 7.98 12.11 9.31
N HIS A 59 7.28 13.17 8.86
CA HIS A 59 7.28 14.45 9.54
C HIS A 59 6.34 14.42 10.73
N LEU A 60 6.91 14.29 11.94
CA LEU A 60 6.18 14.05 13.19
C LEU A 60 5.05 15.07 13.46
N GLU A 61 5.31 16.36 13.23
CA GLU A 61 4.29 17.38 13.51
C GLU A 61 3.13 17.31 12.51
N THR A 62 3.40 17.07 11.24
CA THR A 62 2.35 16.82 10.24
C THR A 62 1.56 15.55 10.59
N TYR A 63 2.25 14.48 11.01
CA TYR A 63 1.62 13.24 11.42
C TYR A 63 0.62 13.46 12.56
N LYS A 64 1.01 14.19 13.62
CA LYS A 64 0.15 14.50 14.77
C LYS A 64 -1.09 15.31 14.38
N ILE A 65 -0.95 16.24 13.44
CA ILE A 65 -2.06 17.07 12.97
C ILE A 65 -3.08 16.22 12.18
N LEU A 66 -2.60 15.30 11.34
CA LEU A 66 -3.45 14.51 10.46
C LEU A 66 -4.06 13.28 11.14
N HIS A 67 -3.37 12.67 12.11
CA HIS A 67 -3.78 11.42 12.74
C HIS A 67 -4.19 11.68 14.20
N THR A 68 -5.43 12.16 14.38
CA THR A 68 -5.93 12.65 15.69
C THR A 68 -6.65 11.59 16.52
N ALA A 69 -6.99 10.43 15.94
CA ALA A 69 -7.81 9.42 16.61
C ALA A 69 -7.33 8.00 16.32
N GLY A 70 -7.80 7.06 17.13
CA GLY A 70 -7.51 5.63 16.99
C GLY A 70 -6.05 5.27 17.25
N PRO A 71 -5.67 4.00 17.03
CA PRO A 71 -4.28 3.53 17.13
C PRO A 71 -3.32 4.26 16.19
N LYS A 72 -3.81 4.67 15.02
CA LYS A 72 -3.04 5.38 13.99
C LYS A 72 -2.44 6.71 14.49
N LYS A 73 -2.97 7.32 15.55
CA LYS A 73 -2.38 8.53 16.15
C LYS A 73 -0.98 8.34 16.74
N ASN A 74 -0.59 7.11 17.03
CA ASN A 74 0.70 6.80 17.60
C ASN A 74 1.76 6.64 16.50
N PHE A 75 2.55 7.70 16.30
CA PHE A 75 3.61 7.76 15.30
C PHE A 75 4.64 6.63 15.44
N HIS A 76 5.17 6.43 16.63
CA HIS A 76 6.22 5.43 16.88
C HIS A 76 5.67 4.00 16.74
N TRP A 77 4.46 3.75 17.21
CA TRP A 77 3.78 2.49 17.05
C TRP A 77 3.69 2.08 15.56
N ARG A 78 3.40 3.06 14.69
CA ARG A 78 3.34 2.80 13.25
C ARG A 78 4.74 2.68 12.63
N LEU A 79 5.69 3.51 13.06
CA LEU A 79 7.07 3.48 12.58
C LEU A 79 7.73 2.13 12.85
N ASP A 80 7.54 1.57 14.04
CA ASP A 80 8.14 0.30 14.48
C ASP A 80 7.38 -0.94 13.96
N CYS A 81 6.31 -0.73 13.19
CA CYS A 81 5.49 -1.83 12.66
C CYS A 81 6.27 -2.85 11.81
N PRO A 82 7.18 -2.46 10.89
CA PRO A 82 7.97 -3.41 10.10
C PRO A 82 8.81 -4.36 10.95
N GLU A 83 9.38 -3.87 12.06
CA GLU A 83 10.20 -4.70 12.96
C GLU A 83 9.33 -5.70 13.73
N ARG A 84 8.15 -5.27 14.21
CA ARG A 84 7.20 -6.19 14.86
C ARG A 84 6.70 -7.25 13.90
N ALA A 85 6.41 -6.88 12.66
CA ALA A 85 6.03 -7.83 11.62
C ALA A 85 7.15 -8.83 11.32
N TYR A 86 8.39 -8.36 11.24
CA TYR A 86 9.55 -9.22 11.08
C TYR A 86 9.72 -10.19 12.26
N ALA A 87 9.57 -9.70 13.50
CA ALA A 87 9.60 -10.54 14.71
C ALA A 87 8.47 -11.58 14.68
N GLY A 88 7.27 -11.21 14.24
CA GLY A 88 6.12 -12.10 14.04
C GLY A 88 6.26 -13.08 12.88
N GLY A 89 7.34 -13.02 12.10
CA GLY A 89 7.62 -14.01 11.06
C GLY A 89 7.43 -13.55 9.62
N PHE A 90 6.94 -12.35 9.37
CA PHE A 90 6.86 -11.82 8.01
C PHE A 90 8.25 -11.70 7.38
N ARG A 91 8.34 -12.04 6.09
CA ARG A 91 9.60 -11.99 5.33
C ARG A 91 9.51 -11.14 4.06
N ARG A 92 8.33 -10.63 3.74
CA ARG A 92 8.11 -9.66 2.65
C ARG A 92 7.42 -8.45 3.26
N ILE A 93 8.10 -7.31 3.29
CA ILE A 93 7.62 -6.11 3.99
C ILE A 93 7.65 -4.92 3.05
N GLY A 94 6.49 -4.30 2.85
CA GLY A 94 6.33 -3.09 2.06
C GLY A 94 6.24 -1.86 2.95
N ILE A 95 7.09 -0.87 2.71
CA ILE A 95 7.08 0.43 3.38
C ILE A 95 6.93 1.56 2.37
N GLY A 96 6.58 2.75 2.86
CA GLY A 96 6.43 3.92 2.00
C GLY A 96 5.98 5.15 2.77
N ALA A 97 5.90 6.25 2.05
CA ALA A 97 5.32 7.51 2.50
C ALA A 97 4.32 8.02 1.48
N LEU A 98 3.30 8.75 1.93
CA LEU A 98 2.33 9.43 1.06
C LEU A 98 2.86 10.83 0.75
N PHE A 99 3.43 10.98 -0.43
CA PHE A 99 4.05 12.24 -0.86
C PHE A 99 3.02 13.33 -1.14
N GLY A 100 3.21 14.49 -0.54
CA GLY A 100 2.30 15.64 -0.57
C GLY A 100 1.79 16.04 0.81
N LEU A 101 2.07 15.27 1.86
CA LEU A 101 1.75 15.61 3.25
C LEU A 101 2.81 16.51 3.90
N ALA A 102 4.08 16.30 3.56
CA ALA A 102 5.21 17.11 4.01
C ALA A 102 6.21 17.33 2.85
N ASN A 103 7.29 18.05 3.10
CA ASN A 103 8.31 18.28 2.08
C ASN A 103 8.85 16.94 1.55
N TRP A 104 8.76 16.73 0.24
CA TRP A 104 9.07 15.45 -0.37
C TRP A 104 10.54 15.02 -0.21
N ARG A 105 11.48 15.98 -0.13
CA ARG A 105 12.91 15.66 0.09
C ARG A 105 13.16 15.16 1.51
N TYR A 106 12.47 15.77 2.48
CA TYR A 106 12.50 15.28 3.86
C TYR A 106 11.94 13.84 3.94
N GLU A 107 10.76 13.60 3.35
CA GLU A 107 10.15 12.27 3.31
C GLU A 107 11.06 11.25 2.64
N ALA A 108 11.69 11.61 1.52
CA ALA A 108 12.61 10.75 0.79
C ALA A 108 13.82 10.34 1.63
N ILE A 109 14.45 11.29 2.33
CA ILE A 109 15.62 11.03 3.18
C ILE A 109 15.21 10.18 4.40
N ALA A 110 14.08 10.52 5.03
CA ALA A 110 13.59 9.78 6.19
C ALA A 110 13.21 8.33 5.83
N LEU A 111 12.53 8.13 4.70
CA LEU A 111 12.21 6.80 4.17
C LEU A 111 13.48 6.01 3.84
N ALA A 112 14.47 6.63 3.21
CA ALA A 112 15.74 5.98 2.90
C ALA A 112 16.50 5.58 4.17
N THR A 113 16.51 6.43 5.19
CA THR A 113 17.14 6.16 6.49
C THR A 113 16.44 5.00 7.21
N HIS A 114 15.10 4.99 7.20
CA HIS A 114 14.33 3.91 7.78
C HIS A 114 14.56 2.59 7.04
N LEU A 115 14.58 2.61 5.71
CA LEU A 115 14.88 1.45 4.90
C LEU A 115 16.29 0.89 5.17
N ASP A 116 17.32 1.75 5.23
CA ASP A 116 18.70 1.33 5.56
C ASP A 116 18.78 0.69 6.95
N TYR A 117 18.07 1.27 7.92
CA TYR A 117 17.96 0.69 9.26
C TYR A 117 17.31 -0.71 9.22
N LEU A 118 16.17 -0.86 8.54
CA LEU A 118 15.45 -2.13 8.43
C LEU A 118 16.24 -3.20 7.69
N LEU A 119 16.97 -2.85 6.63
CA LEU A 119 17.84 -3.78 5.91
C LEU A 119 18.93 -4.37 6.79
N ARG A 120 19.42 -3.62 7.76
CA ARG A 120 20.44 -4.10 8.72
C ARG A 120 19.85 -4.95 9.85
N HIS A 121 18.67 -4.59 10.34
CA HIS A 121 18.06 -5.25 11.51
C HIS A 121 17.13 -6.40 11.14
N CYS A 122 16.45 -6.29 10.01
CA CYS A 122 15.53 -7.30 9.49
C CYS A 122 16.10 -8.02 8.25
N TRP A 123 17.35 -8.41 8.30
CA TRP A 123 18.15 -8.87 7.16
C TRP A 123 17.63 -10.14 6.45
N LYS A 124 16.72 -10.90 7.08
CA LYS A 124 16.05 -12.05 6.46
C LYS A 124 14.79 -11.65 5.68
N ALA A 125 14.37 -10.39 5.75
CA ALA A 125 13.21 -9.92 5.02
C ALA A 125 13.59 -9.30 3.68
N SER A 126 12.73 -9.51 2.69
CA SER A 126 12.74 -8.78 1.43
C SER A 126 11.87 -7.53 1.57
N PHE A 127 12.41 -6.38 1.17
CA PHE A 127 11.68 -5.11 1.27
C PHE A 127 11.20 -4.60 -0.08
N THR A 128 10.02 -4.00 -0.07
CA THR A 128 9.51 -3.18 -1.16
C THR A 128 9.22 -1.78 -0.66
N ILE A 129 9.38 -0.80 -1.54
CA ILE A 129 9.05 0.60 -1.27
C ILE A 129 8.07 1.15 -2.30
N ALA A 130 7.22 2.06 -1.85
CA ALA A 130 6.29 2.77 -2.70
C ALA A 130 6.35 4.27 -2.44
N PHE A 131 6.09 5.05 -3.49
CA PHE A 131 6.07 6.50 -3.47
C PHE A 131 4.69 7.03 -3.91
N PRO A 132 3.59 6.63 -3.24
CA PRO A 132 2.28 7.12 -3.62
C PRO A 132 2.22 8.63 -3.46
N ARG A 133 1.73 9.32 -4.50
CA ARG A 133 1.46 10.75 -4.44
C ARG A 133 0.04 11.00 -3.94
N MET A 134 -0.14 12.08 -3.20
CA MET A 134 -1.45 12.51 -2.73
C MET A 134 -2.36 12.78 -3.93
N ARG A 135 -3.57 12.26 -3.85
CA ARG A 135 -4.65 12.44 -4.83
C ARG A 135 -5.92 12.90 -4.13
N PRO A 136 -6.88 13.51 -4.85
CA PRO A 136 -8.20 13.71 -4.31
C PRO A 136 -8.75 12.41 -3.73
N HIS A 137 -9.34 12.49 -2.55
CA HIS A 137 -9.82 11.31 -1.81
C HIS A 137 -11.14 11.63 -1.09
N ALA A 138 -11.87 10.57 -0.74
CA ALA A 138 -13.09 10.67 0.04
C ALA A 138 -12.76 11.09 1.49
N GLY A 139 -13.64 11.85 2.10
CA GLY A 139 -13.58 12.27 3.50
C GLY A 139 -13.56 13.78 3.71
N ASN A 140 -13.42 14.18 4.98
CA ASN A 140 -13.51 15.59 5.38
C ASN A 140 -12.23 16.40 5.12
N TYR A 141 -11.16 15.77 4.70
CA TYR A 141 -9.91 16.46 4.38
C TYR A 141 -9.95 16.98 2.96
N GLN A 142 -10.08 18.30 2.80
CA GLN A 142 -9.97 18.94 1.50
C GLN A 142 -8.50 19.03 1.13
N TYR A 143 -8.06 18.15 0.24
CA TYR A 143 -6.73 18.24 -0.32
C TYR A 143 -6.60 19.45 -1.22
N THR A 144 -5.80 20.42 -0.81
CA THR A 144 -5.37 21.55 -1.65
C THR A 144 -3.92 21.26 -2.05
N PRO A 145 -3.63 21.10 -3.34
CA PRO A 145 -2.27 20.88 -3.79
C PRO A 145 -1.35 22.05 -3.32
N ASN A 146 -0.30 21.70 -2.60
CA ASN A 146 0.73 22.65 -2.21
C ASN A 146 1.99 22.35 -3.02
N PRO A 147 2.43 23.24 -3.93
CA PRO A 147 3.59 23.01 -4.77
C PRO A 147 4.90 22.80 -3.98
N GLU A 148 5.01 23.33 -2.76
CA GLU A 148 6.20 23.16 -1.91
C GLU A 148 6.29 21.77 -1.30
N LEU A 149 5.16 21.08 -1.14
CA LEU A 149 5.06 19.74 -0.56
C LEU A 149 4.93 18.67 -1.63
N SER A 150 4.44 19.03 -2.82
CA SER A 150 4.10 18.08 -3.88
C SER A 150 5.35 17.48 -4.53
N LEU A 151 5.24 16.22 -4.89
CA LEU A 151 6.21 15.51 -5.71
C LEU A 151 5.73 15.56 -7.16
N ASP A 152 6.32 16.42 -8.00
CA ASP A 152 6.03 16.46 -9.42
C ASP A 152 6.61 15.25 -10.17
N GLU A 153 6.27 15.09 -11.43
CA GLU A 153 6.70 13.93 -12.23
C GLU A 153 8.22 13.83 -12.36
N ARG A 154 8.87 14.96 -12.60
CA ARG A 154 10.34 15.02 -12.69
C ARG A 154 11.00 14.61 -11.37
N SER A 155 10.46 15.10 -10.27
CA SER A 155 10.94 14.75 -8.93
C SER A 155 10.64 13.29 -8.58
N LEU A 156 9.52 12.73 -9.05
CA LEU A 156 9.21 11.31 -8.91
C LEU A 156 10.22 10.43 -9.67
N VAL A 157 10.54 10.79 -10.90
CA VAL A 157 11.60 10.09 -11.68
C VAL A 157 12.94 10.17 -10.95
N GLN A 158 13.32 11.36 -10.46
CA GLN A 158 14.56 11.53 -9.69
C GLN A 158 14.56 10.67 -8.43
N LEU A 159 13.47 10.64 -7.69
CA LEU A 159 13.32 9.87 -6.46
C LEU A 159 13.45 8.37 -6.74
N LEU A 160 12.70 7.86 -7.72
CA LEU A 160 12.71 6.45 -8.10
C LEU A 160 14.11 5.99 -8.51
N THR A 161 14.75 6.75 -9.40
CA THR A 161 16.10 6.42 -9.86
C THR A 161 17.16 6.52 -8.77
N ALA A 162 17.06 7.51 -7.87
CA ALA A 162 17.94 7.61 -6.71
C ALA A 162 17.81 6.41 -5.77
N PHE A 163 16.58 5.99 -5.44
CA PHE A 163 16.35 4.80 -4.63
C PHE A 163 16.83 3.53 -5.32
N ARG A 164 16.65 3.40 -6.63
CA ARG A 164 17.17 2.24 -7.38
C ARG A 164 18.69 2.16 -7.35
N ILE A 165 19.39 3.30 -7.39
CA ILE A 165 20.84 3.35 -7.31
C ILE A 165 21.32 3.04 -5.88
N CYS A 166 20.69 3.65 -4.87
CA CYS A 166 21.11 3.47 -3.47
C CYS A 166 20.72 2.09 -2.90
N PHE A 167 19.62 1.51 -3.36
CA PHE A 167 19.05 0.26 -2.85
C PHE A 167 18.74 -0.72 -3.99
N PRO A 168 19.77 -1.26 -4.67
CA PRO A 168 19.59 -2.05 -5.88
C PRO A 168 18.80 -3.36 -5.66
N GLN A 169 18.75 -3.87 -4.44
CA GLN A 169 18.07 -5.13 -4.10
C GLN A 169 16.62 -4.93 -3.61
N VAL A 170 16.19 -3.69 -3.39
CA VAL A 170 14.85 -3.39 -2.87
C VAL A 170 13.85 -3.31 -4.00
N GLY A 171 12.68 -3.91 -3.82
CA GLY A 171 11.60 -3.80 -4.78
C GLY A 171 11.01 -2.38 -4.79
N ILE A 172 10.68 -1.85 -5.97
CA ILE A 172 9.97 -0.57 -6.13
C ILE A 172 8.59 -0.85 -6.68
N VAL A 173 7.57 -0.42 -5.94
CA VAL A 173 6.15 -0.62 -6.27
C VAL A 173 5.60 0.64 -6.94
N LEU A 174 4.98 0.47 -8.11
CA LEU A 174 4.29 1.53 -8.82
C LEU A 174 2.78 1.28 -8.81
N SER A 175 2.06 2.19 -8.17
CA SER A 175 0.61 2.10 -8.02
C SER A 175 -0.13 2.63 -9.25
N THR A 176 -1.44 2.35 -9.30
CA THR A 176 -2.38 2.87 -10.31
C THR A 176 -2.80 4.32 -10.09
N ARG A 177 -2.24 5.01 -9.09
CA ARG A 177 -2.47 6.43 -8.85
C ARG A 177 -1.87 7.33 -9.93
N GLU A 178 -0.86 6.83 -10.64
CA GLU A 178 -0.18 7.59 -11.66
C GLU A 178 -0.86 7.43 -13.03
N PRO A 179 -0.85 8.47 -13.89
CA PRO A 179 -1.37 8.38 -15.24
C PRO A 179 -0.69 7.28 -16.06
N ALA A 180 -1.44 6.67 -16.96
CA ALA A 180 -1.00 5.56 -17.79
C ALA A 180 0.32 5.85 -18.53
N GLU A 181 0.42 7.01 -19.19
CA GLU A 181 1.60 7.42 -19.95
C GLU A 181 2.85 7.59 -19.06
N LEU A 182 2.66 8.16 -17.88
CA LEU A 182 3.76 8.30 -16.92
C LEU A 182 4.22 6.91 -16.42
N ARG A 183 3.28 6.02 -16.09
CA ARG A 183 3.60 4.67 -15.63
C ARG A 183 4.40 3.90 -16.67
N ASP A 184 3.99 3.95 -17.93
CA ASP A 184 4.68 3.28 -19.04
C ASP A 184 6.12 3.78 -19.20
N SER A 185 6.35 5.07 -18.96
CA SER A 185 7.68 5.68 -18.96
C SER A 185 8.52 5.31 -17.74
N LEU A 186 7.89 4.98 -16.60
CA LEU A 186 8.57 4.62 -15.36
C LEU A 186 8.99 3.14 -15.29
N PHE A 187 8.31 2.24 -16.03
CA PHE A 187 8.62 0.81 -15.99
C PHE A 187 10.10 0.51 -16.22
N PRO A 188 10.78 1.07 -17.24
CA PRO A 188 12.20 0.78 -17.48
C PRO A 188 13.16 1.45 -16.48
N LEU A 189 12.69 2.32 -15.60
CA LEU A 189 13.53 3.06 -14.67
C LEU A 189 13.78 2.32 -13.34
N GLY A 190 13.48 1.02 -13.29
CA GLY A 190 13.79 0.19 -12.13
C GLY A 190 12.59 -0.17 -11.26
N VAL A 191 11.38 0.02 -11.76
CA VAL A 191 10.16 -0.52 -11.14
C VAL A 191 10.21 -2.05 -11.19
N THR A 192 9.80 -2.72 -10.10
CA THR A 192 9.80 -4.19 -10.00
C THR A 192 8.42 -4.76 -9.72
N HIS A 193 7.53 -3.97 -9.13
CA HIS A 193 6.18 -4.38 -8.79
C HIS A 193 5.18 -3.36 -9.31
N ILE A 194 4.12 -3.82 -9.92
CA ILE A 194 3.14 -2.97 -10.59
C ILE A 194 1.74 -3.41 -10.20
N SER A 195 0.91 -2.47 -9.79
CA SER A 195 -0.53 -2.70 -9.62
C SER A 195 -1.25 -2.52 -10.96
N ALA A 196 -2.27 -3.31 -11.23
CA ALA A 196 -3.14 -3.18 -12.38
C ALA A 196 -4.58 -3.54 -12.02
N GLY A 197 -5.57 -2.95 -12.67
CA GLY A 197 -6.99 -3.22 -12.41
C GLY A 197 -7.43 -2.95 -10.97
N SER A 198 -6.76 -2.02 -10.28
CA SER A 198 -7.07 -1.71 -8.88
C SER A 198 -8.46 -1.12 -8.73
N GLN A 199 -9.14 -1.48 -7.64
CA GLN A 199 -10.42 -0.92 -7.23
C GLN A 199 -10.29 -0.40 -5.79
N THR A 200 -10.79 0.80 -5.54
CA THR A 200 -10.77 1.40 -4.20
C THR A 200 -12.16 1.52 -3.58
N ASP A 201 -13.19 1.22 -4.36
CA ASP A 201 -14.57 1.18 -3.89
C ASP A 201 -14.82 -0.10 -3.09
N PRO A 202 -15.60 -0.05 -2.00
CA PRO A 202 -16.03 -1.25 -1.30
C PRO A 202 -16.75 -2.21 -2.26
N GLY A 203 -16.30 -3.46 -2.32
CA GLY A 203 -16.87 -4.47 -3.23
C GLY A 203 -16.49 -4.31 -4.71
N GLY A 204 -15.61 -3.37 -5.07
CA GLY A 204 -15.25 -3.05 -6.46
C GLY A 204 -14.76 -4.23 -7.29
N TYR A 205 -14.18 -5.25 -6.68
CA TYR A 205 -13.74 -6.48 -7.37
C TYR A 205 -14.84 -7.49 -7.61
N THR A 206 -16.02 -7.33 -7.02
CA THR A 206 -17.14 -8.29 -7.15
C THR A 206 -18.05 -8.00 -8.33
N GLY A 207 -17.83 -6.88 -9.04
CA GLY A 207 -18.73 -6.37 -10.08
C GLY A 207 -20.01 -5.74 -9.51
N ALA A 208 -20.12 -5.61 -8.18
CA ALA A 208 -21.20 -4.83 -7.55
C ALA A 208 -21.03 -3.36 -7.94
N GLY A 209 -22.11 -2.77 -8.47
CA GLY A 209 -22.12 -1.37 -8.83
C GLY A 209 -22.27 -0.45 -7.60
N THR A 210 -22.17 0.85 -7.83
CA THR A 210 -22.37 1.84 -6.76
C THR A 210 -23.78 1.80 -6.17
N GLU A 211 -24.74 1.24 -6.88
CA GLU A 211 -26.12 1.01 -6.42
C GLU A 211 -26.20 0.05 -5.23
N ASP A 212 -25.27 -0.88 -5.10
CA ASP A 212 -25.23 -1.83 -3.99
C ASP A 212 -24.53 -1.25 -2.74
N LEU A 213 -23.89 -0.11 -2.87
CA LEU A 213 -23.23 0.56 -1.76
C LEU A 213 -24.26 1.29 -0.89
N HIS A 214 -23.96 1.39 0.39
CA HIS A 214 -24.79 2.11 1.36
C HIS A 214 -23.92 2.91 2.33
N LEU A 215 -24.47 4.01 2.81
CA LEU A 215 -23.83 4.77 3.88
C LEU A 215 -24.02 4.07 5.22
N THR A 216 -22.92 3.93 5.97
CA THR A 216 -22.95 3.44 7.34
C THR A 216 -22.46 4.52 8.30
N LEU A 217 -23.32 4.97 9.18
CA LEU A 217 -22.95 5.90 10.25
C LEU A 217 -22.99 5.20 11.60
N LYS A 218 -21.89 5.22 12.34
CA LYS A 218 -21.76 4.58 13.66
C LYS A 218 -22.21 3.10 13.68
N GLY A 219 -21.90 2.36 12.60
CA GLY A 219 -22.26 0.95 12.45
C GLY A 219 -23.73 0.67 12.11
N ARG A 220 -24.50 1.68 11.73
CA ARG A 220 -25.89 1.53 11.27
C ARG A 220 -26.00 1.97 9.82
N ARG A 221 -26.67 1.14 9.02
CA ARG A 221 -27.03 1.50 7.64
C ARG A 221 -27.97 2.69 7.66
N VAL A 222 -27.69 3.68 6.83
CA VAL A 222 -28.53 4.86 6.61
C VAL A 222 -29.12 4.75 5.22
N GLU A 223 -30.45 4.85 5.13
CA GLU A 223 -31.13 4.97 3.84
C GLU A 223 -30.98 6.41 3.34
N LEU A 224 -30.43 6.56 2.14
CA LEU A 224 -30.27 7.85 1.49
C LEU A 224 -31.40 8.05 0.48
N GLU A 225 -31.95 9.24 0.44
CA GLU A 225 -32.83 9.64 -0.64
C GLU A 225 -32.02 9.75 -1.96
N ASN A 226 -32.71 9.60 -3.11
CA ASN A 226 -32.06 9.52 -4.42
C ASN A 226 -31.14 10.71 -4.75
N GLU A 227 -31.41 11.88 -4.19
CA GLU A 227 -30.61 13.10 -4.37
C GLU A 227 -29.26 13.05 -3.58
N GLN A 228 -29.16 12.16 -2.60
CA GLN A 228 -27.98 11.99 -1.76
C GLN A 228 -27.11 10.78 -2.18
N ALA A 229 -27.31 10.29 -3.39
CA ALA A 229 -26.56 9.11 -3.88
C ALA A 229 -25.03 9.32 -3.87
N HIS A 230 -24.56 10.57 -3.89
CA HIS A 230 -23.14 10.93 -3.78
C HIS A 230 -22.54 10.68 -2.38
N ASP A 231 -23.37 10.55 -1.35
CA ASP A 231 -22.92 10.28 0.04
C ASP A 231 -22.79 8.78 0.34
N ARG A 232 -23.05 7.92 -0.65
CA ARG A 232 -22.76 6.49 -0.56
C ARG A 232 -21.26 6.28 -0.46
N ALA A 233 -20.86 5.07 -0.04
CA ALA A 233 -19.46 4.72 0.04
C ALA A 233 -18.73 5.05 -1.28
N THR A 234 -17.71 5.87 -1.19
CA THR A 234 -16.88 6.29 -2.32
C THR A 234 -15.54 5.59 -2.26
N GLY A 235 -14.85 5.54 -3.39
CA GLY A 235 -13.48 5.04 -3.45
C GLY A 235 -12.55 5.78 -2.49
N GLN A 236 -11.61 5.08 -1.92
CA GLN A 236 -10.67 5.66 -0.96
C GLN A 236 -9.87 6.83 -1.56
N PHE A 237 -9.49 6.71 -2.82
CA PHE A 237 -8.78 7.73 -3.61
C PHE A 237 -8.99 7.48 -5.10
N GLU A 238 -8.71 8.49 -5.92
CA GLU A 238 -8.80 8.37 -7.38
C GLU A 238 -7.68 7.50 -7.96
N ILE A 239 -8.08 6.67 -8.92
CA ILE A 239 -7.19 5.82 -9.72
C ILE A 239 -7.16 6.42 -11.12
N ASP A 240 -5.97 6.83 -11.57
CA ASP A 240 -5.78 7.39 -12.92
C ASP A 240 -5.65 6.28 -13.96
N ASP A 241 -4.85 5.26 -13.68
CA ASP A 241 -4.67 4.13 -14.60
C ASP A 241 -5.63 2.99 -14.24
N LYS A 242 -6.68 2.87 -15.02
CA LYS A 242 -7.71 1.83 -14.87
C LYS A 242 -7.51 0.63 -15.79
N ARG A 243 -6.38 0.58 -16.50
CA ARG A 243 -6.11 -0.52 -17.43
C ARG A 243 -6.11 -1.87 -16.71
N PRO A 244 -6.72 -2.89 -17.32
CA PRO A 244 -6.73 -4.24 -16.78
C PRO A 244 -5.35 -4.87 -16.84
N VAL A 245 -5.20 -5.97 -16.12
CA VAL A 245 -3.94 -6.68 -15.96
C VAL A 245 -3.36 -7.14 -17.30
N ASP A 246 -4.20 -7.64 -18.20
CA ASP A 246 -3.77 -8.16 -19.51
C ASP A 246 -3.18 -7.07 -20.40
N GLU A 247 -3.75 -5.86 -20.36
CA GLU A 247 -3.24 -4.71 -21.09
C GLU A 247 -1.87 -4.28 -20.57
N ILE A 248 -1.72 -4.16 -19.23
CA ILE A 248 -0.43 -3.83 -18.61
C ILE A 248 0.62 -4.91 -18.93
N ALA A 249 0.26 -6.18 -18.86
CA ALA A 249 1.16 -7.27 -19.20
C ALA A 249 1.58 -7.23 -20.69
N HIS A 250 0.67 -6.84 -21.57
CA HIS A 250 0.99 -6.66 -23.00
C HIS A 250 2.00 -5.51 -23.20
N ILE A 251 1.76 -4.37 -22.56
CA ILE A 251 2.66 -3.20 -22.64
C ILE A 251 4.06 -3.56 -22.11
N LEU A 252 4.15 -4.23 -20.98
CA LEU A 252 5.44 -4.68 -20.43
C LEU A 252 6.19 -5.58 -21.44
N ARG A 253 5.52 -6.54 -22.07
CA ARG A 253 6.15 -7.39 -23.08
C ARG A 253 6.63 -6.60 -24.30
N THR A 254 5.87 -5.59 -24.75
CA THR A 254 6.30 -4.74 -25.87
C THR A 254 7.52 -3.89 -25.51
N GLN A 255 7.73 -3.59 -24.26
CA GLN A 255 8.93 -2.92 -23.74
C GLN A 255 10.10 -3.89 -23.42
N GLY A 256 9.92 -5.18 -23.66
CA GLY A 256 10.96 -6.19 -23.46
C GLY A 256 11.04 -6.75 -22.04
N PHE A 257 10.01 -6.53 -21.21
CA PHE A 257 9.89 -7.13 -19.89
C PHE A 257 9.08 -8.41 -19.93
N ASP A 258 9.38 -9.31 -19.00
CA ASP A 258 8.59 -10.53 -18.77
C ASP A 258 7.76 -10.37 -17.47
N PRO A 259 6.46 -10.00 -17.58
CA PRO A 259 5.61 -9.85 -16.42
C PRO A 259 5.31 -11.21 -15.79
N VAL A 260 5.55 -11.32 -14.48
CA VAL A 260 5.28 -12.52 -13.70
C VAL A 260 4.31 -12.19 -12.56
N TRP A 261 3.50 -13.17 -12.16
CA TRP A 261 2.52 -13.00 -11.08
C TRP A 261 3.17 -13.06 -9.70
N LYS A 262 4.24 -13.81 -9.60
CA LYS A 262 5.08 -13.92 -8.42
C LYS A 262 6.52 -14.04 -8.88
N ASP A 263 7.38 -13.23 -8.33
CA ASP A 263 8.82 -13.37 -8.51
C ASP A 263 9.33 -14.60 -7.73
N TRP A 264 10.43 -15.17 -8.19
CA TRP A 264 11.04 -16.32 -7.50
C TRP A 264 11.46 -15.93 -6.10
N ASP A 265 10.96 -16.66 -5.12
CA ASP A 265 11.39 -16.51 -3.74
C ASP A 265 12.77 -17.21 -3.59
N PRO A 266 13.83 -16.50 -3.19
CA PRO A 266 15.13 -17.11 -2.93
C PRO A 266 15.06 -18.28 -1.95
N ALA A 267 14.07 -18.29 -1.05
CA ALA A 267 13.84 -19.39 -0.13
C ALA A 267 13.45 -20.71 -0.84
N ILE A 268 12.86 -20.64 -2.03
CA ILE A 268 12.55 -21.84 -2.83
C ILE A 268 13.84 -22.45 -3.38
N LEU A 269 14.86 -21.64 -3.66
CA LEU A 269 16.14 -22.10 -4.19
C LEU A 269 17.05 -22.74 -3.14
N THR A 270 16.80 -22.51 -1.86
CA THR A 270 17.59 -23.09 -0.75
C THR A 270 17.16 -24.50 -0.37
N HIS A 271 16.10 -25.02 -0.94
CA HIS A 271 15.61 -26.39 -0.72
C HIS A 271 15.79 -27.31 -1.96
N LEU A 272 16.47 -26.81 -2.99
CA LEU A 272 16.98 -27.58 -4.12
C LEU A 272 18.49 -27.83 -3.95
#